data_a2f382e6bf58350be6d6e92ddfb1e4cf
#
_entry.id   a2f382e6bf58350be6d6e92ddfb1e4cf
#
_cell.length_a   1.000
_cell.length_b   1.000
_cell.length_c   1.000
_cell.angle_alpha   90.00
_cell.angle_beta   90.00
_cell.angle_gamma   90.00
#
_symmetry.space_group_name_H-M   'P 1'
#
loop_
_entity.id
_entity.type
_entity.pdbx_description
1 polymer ?
#
loop_
_entity_poly.entity_id
_entity_poly.type
_entity_poly.pdbx_seq_one_letter_code
_entity_poly.pdbx_strand_id
1 'polypeptide(L)' 'VIAALKTQKFSLSIKLREMGLPQYVIDNYDEIKLALMVEKIPENPWRFYDRDNGFSLNLCEKLAEK' A
#
# COMPACT_ATOMS: atom_id res chain seq x y z
N VAL A 1 -5.41 4.79 -23.08
CA VAL A 1 -5.23 3.49 -22.47
C VAL A 1 -4.00 3.47 -21.58
N ILE A 2 -2.85 3.90 -22.12
CA ILE A 2 -1.63 3.97 -21.34
C ILE A 2 -1.76 4.99 -20.21
N ALA A 3 -2.42 6.10 -20.49
CA ALA A 3 -2.66 7.13 -19.48
C ALA A 3 -3.53 6.60 -18.35
N ALA A 4 -4.48 5.74 -18.67
CA ALA A 4 -5.35 5.15 -17.67
C ALA A 4 -4.58 4.26 -16.71
N LEU A 5 -3.60 3.51 -17.22
CA LEU A 5 -2.76 2.67 -16.38
C LEU A 5 -1.92 3.49 -15.40
N LYS A 6 -1.37 4.60 -15.89
CA LYS A 6 -0.60 5.50 -15.03
C LYS A 6 -1.51 6.13 -13.98
N THR A 7 -2.71 6.48 -14.38
CA THR A 7 -3.69 7.06 -13.47
C THR A 7 -4.05 6.07 -12.36
N GLN A 8 -4.15 4.78 -12.68
CA GLN A 8 -4.44 3.77 -11.68
C GLN A 8 -3.38 3.72 -10.61
N LYS A 9 -2.11 3.71 -11.01
CA LYS A 9 -1.03 3.68 -10.03
C LYS A 9 -1.08 4.91 -9.12
N PHE A 10 -1.32 6.05 -9.71
CA PHE A 10 -1.42 7.29 -8.96
C PHE A 10 -2.55 7.22 -7.94
N SER A 11 -3.72 6.76 -8.38
CA SER A 11 -4.87 6.62 -7.51
C SER A 11 -4.62 5.63 -6.37
N LEU A 12 -3.98 4.51 -6.68
CA LEU A 12 -3.64 3.52 -5.67
C LEU A 12 -2.69 4.09 -4.63
N SER A 13 -1.71 4.87 -5.08
CA SER A 13 -0.78 5.50 -4.17
C SER A 13 -1.49 6.45 -3.20
N ILE A 14 -2.40 7.24 -3.72
CA ILE A 14 -3.16 8.17 -2.89
C ILE A 14 -3.97 7.41 -1.85
N LYS A 15 -4.65 6.35 -2.26
CA LYS A 15 -5.46 5.56 -1.34
C LYS A 15 -4.62 4.96 -0.22
N LEU A 16 -3.47 4.42 -0.57
CA LEU A 16 -2.59 3.82 0.41
C LEU A 16 -2.04 4.85 1.38
N ARG A 17 -1.71 6.02 0.88
CA ARG A 17 -1.22 7.10 1.74
C ARG A 17 -2.31 7.55 2.72
N GLU A 18 -3.54 7.59 2.26
CA GLU A 18 -4.67 7.94 3.12
C GLU A 18 -4.88 6.91 4.22
N MET A 19 -4.54 5.66 3.92
CA MET A 19 -4.62 4.61 4.93
C MET A 19 -3.52 4.74 5.97
N GLY A 20 -2.42 5.40 5.64
CA GLY A 20 -1.33 5.59 6.56
C GLY A 20 0.02 5.10 6.08
N LEU A 21 0.12 4.64 4.83
CA LEU A 21 1.39 4.17 4.29
C LEU A 21 2.26 5.35 3.86
N PRO A 22 3.55 5.34 4.22
CA PRO A 22 4.47 6.37 3.77
C PRO A 22 4.85 6.17 2.30
N GLN A 23 5.26 7.27 1.67
CA GLN A 23 5.59 7.25 0.25
C GLN A 23 6.72 6.26 -0.08
N TYR A 24 7.72 6.17 0.79
CA TYR A 24 8.86 5.30 0.50
C TYR A 24 8.45 3.83 0.44
N VAL A 25 7.45 3.44 1.21
CA VAL A 25 6.94 2.07 1.15
C VAL A 25 6.20 1.85 -0.17
N ILE A 26 5.39 2.82 -0.56
CA ILE A 26 4.63 2.73 -1.81
C ILE A 26 5.59 2.62 -3.00
N ASP A 27 6.68 3.37 -2.98
CA ASP A 27 7.66 3.36 -4.06
C ASP A 27 8.38 2.01 -4.21
N ASN A 28 8.41 1.22 -3.14
CA ASN A 28 9.06 -0.09 -3.19
C ASN A 28 8.22 -1.16 -3.87
N TYR A 29 6.96 -0.86 -4.17
CA TYR A 29 6.06 -1.83 -4.76
C TYR A 29 5.57 -1.36 -6.12
N ASP A 30 5.20 -2.32 -6.97
CA ASP A 30 4.67 -2.00 -8.27
C ASP A 30 3.14 -1.86 -8.21
N GLU A 31 2.57 -1.51 -9.37
CA GLU A 31 1.14 -1.28 -9.47
C GLU A 31 0.31 -2.49 -9.03
N ILE A 32 0.73 -3.67 -9.44
CA ILE A 32 0.00 -4.90 -9.13
C ILE A 32 -0.03 -5.12 -7.62
N LYS A 33 1.12 -4.93 -6.99
CA LYS A 33 1.21 -5.10 -5.54
C LYS A 33 0.38 -4.05 -4.81
N LEU A 34 0.43 -2.82 -5.29
CA LEU A 34 -0.35 -1.75 -4.67
C LEU A 34 -1.85 -2.03 -4.75
N ALA A 35 -2.30 -2.56 -5.87
CA ALA A 35 -3.72 -2.92 -6.01
C ALA A 35 -4.12 -4.00 -5.00
N LEU A 36 -3.28 -5.01 -4.84
CA LEU A 36 -3.52 -6.04 -3.83
C LEU A 36 -3.57 -5.46 -2.44
N MET A 37 -2.66 -4.54 -2.14
CA MET A 37 -2.60 -3.93 -0.83
C MET A 37 -3.86 -3.13 -0.52
N VAL A 38 -4.37 -2.40 -1.50
CA VAL A 38 -5.61 -1.63 -1.31
C VAL A 38 -6.77 -2.56 -0.95
N GLU A 39 -6.80 -3.75 -1.57
CA GLU A 39 -7.88 -4.70 -1.31
C GLU A 39 -7.71 -5.46 0.01
N LYS A 40 -6.48 -5.84 0.33
CA LYS A 40 -6.22 -6.75 1.45
C LYS A 40 -5.90 -6.08 2.77
N ILE A 41 -5.32 -4.89 2.74
CA ILE A 41 -4.97 -4.19 3.98
C ILE A 41 -6.17 -3.99 4.90
N PRO A 42 -7.34 -3.57 4.41
CA PRO A 42 -8.50 -3.43 5.31
C PRO A 42 -8.90 -4.72 6.00
N GLU A 43 -8.59 -5.86 5.38
CA GLU A 43 -8.92 -7.15 5.98
C GLU A 43 -7.81 -7.60 6.93
N ASN A 44 -6.57 -7.53 6.48
CA ASN A 44 -5.45 -8.01 7.27
C ASN A 44 -4.14 -7.37 6.84
N PRO A 45 -3.77 -6.24 7.45
CA PRO A 45 -2.54 -5.54 7.09
C PRO A 45 -1.28 -6.36 7.40
N TRP A 46 -1.36 -7.28 8.36
CA TRP A 46 -0.22 -8.12 8.74
C TRP A 46 0.24 -9.01 7.60
N ARG A 47 -0.64 -9.28 6.66
CA ARG A 47 -0.33 -10.11 5.50
C ARG A 47 0.79 -9.52 4.66
N PHE A 48 0.93 -8.21 4.67
CA PHE A 48 1.93 -7.51 3.88
C PHE A 48 3.15 -7.11 4.67
N TYR A 49 3.27 -7.59 5.89
CA TYR A 49 4.43 -7.29 6.70
C TYR A 49 5.70 -7.66 5.92
N ASP A 50 6.56 -6.68 5.73
CA ASP A 50 7.80 -6.86 4.98
C ASP A 50 8.83 -5.86 5.48
N ARG A 51 9.60 -6.31 6.44
CA ARG A 51 10.59 -5.50 7.09
C ARG A 51 11.64 -4.96 6.12
N ASP A 52 12.01 -5.78 5.13
CA ASP A 52 13.03 -5.43 4.17
C ASP A 52 12.61 -4.30 3.24
N ASN A 53 11.32 -4.18 2.99
CA ASN A 53 10.78 -3.14 2.12
C ASN A 53 10.18 -1.98 2.90
N GLY A 54 10.35 -1.96 4.20
CA GLY A 54 9.87 -0.85 5.01
C GLY A 54 8.47 -1.02 5.59
N PHE A 55 7.83 -2.16 5.34
CA PHE A 55 6.51 -2.42 5.88
C PHE A 55 6.67 -3.05 7.26
N SER A 56 6.88 -2.21 8.26
CA SER A 56 7.20 -2.66 9.61
C SER A 56 5.96 -3.05 10.41
N LEU A 57 6.21 -3.65 11.59
CA LEU A 57 5.14 -4.01 12.50
C LEU A 57 4.37 -2.77 12.96
N ASN A 58 5.06 -1.68 13.20
CA ASN A 58 4.41 -0.44 13.61
C ASN A 58 3.41 0.03 12.56
N LEU A 59 3.79 -0.12 11.30
CA LEU A 59 2.90 0.25 10.21
C LEU A 59 1.69 -0.67 10.15
N CYS A 60 1.91 -1.96 10.34
CA CYS A 60 0.81 -2.93 10.37
C CYS A 60 -0.17 -2.61 11.51
N GLU A 61 0.36 -2.31 12.68
CA GLU A 61 -0.47 -1.96 13.82
C GLU A 61 -1.29 -0.70 13.55
N LYS A 62 -0.65 0.28 12.95
CA LYS A 62 -1.33 1.53 12.62
C LYS A 62 -2.48 1.30 11.65
N LEU A 63 -2.26 0.46 10.66
CA LEU A 63 -3.30 0.14 9.68
C LEU A 63 -4.41 -0.70 10.30
N ALA A 64 -4.05 -1.57 11.23
CA ALA A 64 -5.03 -2.45 11.89
C ALA A 64 -5.93 -1.69 12.87
N GLU A 65 -5.48 -0.56 13.36
CA GLU A 65 -6.26 0.21 14.32
C GLU A 65 -7.50 0.85 13.71
N LYS A 66 -7.55 0.87 12.42
CA LYS A 66 -8.74 1.39 11.79
C LYS A 66 -9.92 0.47 12.00
#